data_d6be0a83a7fec1525a11d138b5c9e58e
#
_entry.id   d6be0a83a7fec1525a11d138b5c9e58e
#
_cell.length_a   1.000
_cell.length_b   1.000
_cell.length_c   1.000
_cell.angle_alpha   90.00
_cell.angle_beta   90.00
_cell.angle_gamma   90.00
#
_symmetry.space_group_name_H-M   'P 1'
#
loop_
_entity.id
_entity.type
_entity.pdbx_description
1 polymer ?
#
loop_
_entity_poly.entity_id
_entity_poly.type
_entity_poly.pdbx_seq_one_letter_code
_entity_poly.pdbx_strand_id
1 'polypeptide(L)'
;MLVLSFTALAQKNETMIVRLAEIEVYPQHLKEYLEFANEVDRLSVEREPGVVCLYPMQSAEDSTKIRILEIYASEEAYQQHLKTDHFQKYKQGTLHMVKDLKLPTMKPLDPEAMKLIFKKQR
;
A
#
# COMPACT_ATOMS: atom_id res chain seq x y z
N MET A 1 34.44 -13.01 -11.21
CA MET A 1 33.63 -13.60 -10.14
C MET A 1 33.24 -12.61 -9.07
N LEU A 2 34.15 -11.78 -8.59
CA LEU A 2 33.85 -10.73 -7.62
C LEU A 2 32.84 -9.69 -8.17
N VAL A 3 32.89 -9.44 -9.48
CA VAL A 3 32.00 -8.49 -10.14
C VAL A 3 30.53 -8.92 -10.07
N LEU A 4 30.25 -10.23 -10.21
CA LEU A 4 28.89 -10.75 -10.15
C LEU A 4 28.28 -10.59 -8.74
N SER A 5 29.09 -10.86 -7.70
CA SER A 5 28.65 -10.70 -6.31
C SER A 5 28.33 -9.24 -6.00
N PHE A 6 29.15 -8.33 -6.49
CA PHE A 6 28.94 -6.89 -6.33
C PHE A 6 27.64 -6.43 -6.99
N THR A 7 27.37 -6.89 -8.22
CA THR A 7 26.14 -6.54 -8.94
C THR A 7 24.90 -7.04 -8.19
N ALA A 8 24.94 -8.26 -7.65
CA ALA A 8 23.83 -8.80 -6.88
C ALA A 8 23.55 -7.98 -5.62
N LEU A 9 24.60 -7.51 -4.93
CA LEU A 9 24.45 -6.65 -3.77
C LEU A 9 23.84 -5.29 -4.12
N ALA A 10 24.25 -4.70 -5.24
CA ALA A 10 23.70 -3.44 -5.71
C ALA A 10 22.19 -3.54 -6.01
N GLN A 11 21.75 -4.66 -6.58
CA GLN A 11 20.32 -4.89 -6.87
C GLN A 11 19.47 -5.01 -5.62
N LYS A 12 20.05 -5.41 -4.48
CA LYS A 12 19.32 -5.56 -3.23
C LYS A 12 19.09 -4.24 -2.50
N ASN A 13 19.69 -3.15 -2.97
CA ASN A 13 19.59 -1.83 -2.36
C ASN A 13 18.49 -0.96 -2.97
N GLU A 14 17.49 -1.58 -3.58
CA GLU A 14 16.34 -0.84 -4.08
C GLU A 14 15.60 -0.16 -2.94
N THR A 15 15.24 1.11 -3.18
CA THR A 15 14.54 1.91 -2.20
C THR A 15 13.08 1.52 -2.15
N MET A 16 12.58 1.26 -0.97
CA MET A 16 11.14 1.07 -0.76
C MET A 16 10.36 2.32 -1.10
N ILE A 17 9.15 2.14 -1.61
CA ILE A 17 8.22 3.22 -1.85
C ILE A 17 7.26 3.30 -0.69
N VAL A 18 7.13 4.48 -0.11
CA VAL A 18 6.19 4.76 0.97
C VAL A 18 5.21 5.83 0.51
N ARG A 19 3.93 5.55 0.64
CA ARG A 19 2.86 6.47 0.31
C ARG A 19 1.83 6.52 1.42
N LEU A 20 1.14 7.64 1.50
CA LEU A 20 -0.02 7.78 2.37
C LEU A 20 -1.20 8.13 1.49
N ALA A 21 -1.99 7.13 1.12
CA ALA A 21 -3.19 7.38 0.33
C ALA A 21 -4.21 8.14 1.19
N GLU A 22 -4.70 9.26 0.66
CA GLU A 22 -5.74 10.06 1.28
C GLU A 22 -6.99 9.98 0.42
N ILE A 23 -8.01 9.32 0.93
CA ILE A 23 -9.22 9.00 0.19
C ILE A 23 -10.42 9.59 0.90
N GLU A 24 -11.28 10.24 0.16
CA GLU A 24 -12.62 10.63 0.64
C GLU A 24 -13.66 9.88 -0.16
N VAL A 25 -14.61 9.25 0.53
CA VAL A 25 -15.65 8.40 -0.06
C VAL A 25 -16.99 9.11 0.06
N TYR A 26 -17.82 9.03 -0.98
CA TYR A 26 -19.20 9.52 -0.87
C TYR A 26 -19.94 8.73 0.22
N PRO A 27 -20.66 9.40 1.14
CA PRO A 27 -21.28 8.72 2.29
C PRO A 27 -22.19 7.56 1.92
N GLN A 28 -22.94 7.67 0.82
CA GLN A 28 -23.86 6.63 0.38
C GLN A 28 -23.16 5.35 -0.09
N HIS A 29 -21.84 5.43 -0.38
CA HIS A 29 -21.06 4.28 -0.84
C HIS A 29 -20.10 3.76 0.24
N LEU A 30 -20.11 4.34 1.43
CA LEU A 30 -19.08 4.04 2.43
C LEU A 30 -19.01 2.56 2.79
N LYS A 31 -20.15 1.93 3.08
CA LYS A 31 -20.18 0.53 3.49
C LYS A 31 -19.58 -0.38 2.41
N GLU A 32 -20.01 -0.21 1.17
CA GLU A 32 -19.52 -1.02 0.06
C GLU A 32 -18.05 -0.74 -0.23
N TYR A 33 -17.63 0.53 -0.16
CA TYR A 33 -16.24 0.89 -0.33
C TYR A 33 -15.34 0.16 0.69
N LEU A 34 -15.72 0.14 1.95
CA LEU A 34 -14.93 -0.51 3.00
C LEU A 34 -14.77 -2.01 2.74
N GLU A 35 -15.76 -2.66 2.19
CA GLU A 35 -15.67 -4.08 1.81
C GLU A 35 -14.62 -4.29 0.72
N PHE A 36 -14.65 -3.46 -0.34
CA PHE A 36 -13.65 -3.51 -1.40
C PHE A 36 -12.23 -3.23 -0.88
N ALA A 37 -12.09 -2.20 -0.06
CA ALA A 37 -10.79 -1.79 0.47
C ALA A 37 -10.18 -2.88 1.35
N ASN A 38 -10.97 -3.46 2.25
CA ASN A 38 -10.50 -4.53 3.12
C ASN A 38 -10.09 -5.78 2.33
N GLU A 39 -10.85 -6.12 1.29
CA GLU A 39 -10.51 -7.27 0.43
C GLU A 39 -9.19 -7.05 -0.29
N VAL A 40 -9.03 -5.91 -0.99
CA VAL A 40 -7.83 -5.67 -1.78
C VAL A 40 -6.58 -5.57 -0.90
N ASP A 41 -6.68 -4.92 0.23
CA ASP A 41 -5.53 -4.75 1.11
C ASP A 41 -5.08 -6.09 1.70
N ARG A 42 -6.02 -6.92 2.13
CA ARG A 42 -5.71 -8.25 2.62
C ARG A 42 -5.07 -9.12 1.54
N LEU A 43 -5.68 -9.22 0.37
CA LEU A 43 -5.17 -10.05 -0.72
C LEU A 43 -3.79 -9.60 -1.18
N SER A 44 -3.57 -8.29 -1.24
CA SER A 44 -2.28 -7.75 -1.65
C SER A 44 -1.16 -8.14 -0.69
N VAL A 45 -1.39 -7.99 0.60
CA VAL A 45 -0.37 -8.35 1.61
C VAL A 45 -0.14 -9.86 1.65
N GLU A 46 -1.21 -10.67 1.50
CA GLU A 46 -1.09 -12.12 1.53
C GLU A 46 -0.39 -12.69 0.29
N ARG A 47 -0.65 -12.14 -0.90
CA ARG A 47 -0.26 -12.75 -2.17
C ARG A 47 0.97 -12.13 -2.81
N GLU A 48 1.27 -10.87 -2.52
CA GLU A 48 2.32 -10.11 -3.21
C GLU A 48 3.53 -9.94 -2.30
N PRO A 49 4.64 -10.66 -2.55
CA PRO A 49 5.84 -10.52 -1.72
C PRO A 49 6.39 -9.10 -1.68
N GLY A 50 6.17 -8.31 -2.75
CA GLY A 50 6.64 -6.94 -2.84
C GLY A 50 5.75 -5.91 -2.15
N VAL A 51 4.57 -6.31 -1.67
CA VAL A 51 3.70 -5.44 -0.86
C VAL A 51 4.06 -5.66 0.60
N VAL A 52 4.79 -4.71 1.16
CA VAL A 52 5.29 -4.81 2.54
C VAL A 52 4.20 -4.42 3.54
N CYS A 53 3.42 -3.40 3.21
CA CYS A 53 2.38 -2.90 4.10
C CYS A 53 1.27 -2.24 3.29
N LEU A 54 0.04 -2.60 3.58
CA LEU A 54 -1.15 -1.84 3.24
C LEU A 54 -2.01 -1.81 4.50
N TYR A 55 -2.00 -0.66 5.16
CA TYR A 55 -2.68 -0.51 6.45
C TYR A 55 -3.75 0.57 6.34
N PRO A 56 -4.99 0.19 6.02
CA PRO A 56 -6.08 1.14 5.89
C PRO A 56 -6.57 1.59 7.27
N MET A 57 -6.83 2.89 7.36
CA MET A 57 -7.33 3.52 8.59
C MET A 57 -8.49 4.44 8.23
N GLN A 58 -9.48 4.48 9.10
CA GLN A 58 -10.62 5.36 8.96
C GLN A 58 -10.52 6.45 10.02
N SER A 59 -10.77 7.71 9.62
CA SER A 59 -10.78 8.80 10.59
C SER A 59 -11.85 8.56 11.65
N ALA A 60 -11.47 8.70 12.92
CA ALA A 60 -12.41 8.57 14.04
C ALA A 60 -13.42 9.73 14.08
N GLU A 61 -13.09 10.87 13.46
CA GLU A 61 -13.95 12.07 13.46
C GLU A 61 -14.87 12.12 12.24
N ASP A 62 -14.41 11.58 11.08
CA ASP A 62 -15.16 11.60 9.84
C ASP A 62 -14.97 10.26 9.12
N SER A 63 -15.99 9.42 9.19
CA SER A 63 -15.93 8.05 8.65
C SER A 63 -15.75 7.98 7.14
N THR A 64 -15.98 9.08 6.41
CA THR A 64 -15.78 9.12 4.95
C THR A 64 -14.32 9.35 4.56
N LYS A 65 -13.45 9.66 5.51
CA LYS A 65 -12.03 9.91 5.26
C LYS A 65 -11.21 8.70 5.63
N ILE A 66 -10.56 8.13 4.62
CA ILE A 66 -9.73 6.94 4.72
C ILE A 66 -8.29 7.33 4.46
N ARG A 67 -7.36 6.77 5.23
CA ARG A 67 -5.92 6.91 5.04
C ARG A 67 -5.31 5.52 4.98
N ILE A 68 -4.47 5.28 3.99
CA ILE A 68 -3.80 3.98 3.85
C ILE A 68 -2.30 4.21 3.85
N LEU A 69 -1.63 3.63 4.84
CA LEU A 69 -0.17 3.55 4.80
C LEU A 69 0.21 2.45 3.82
N GLU A 70 0.92 2.82 2.76
CA GLU A 70 1.31 1.91 1.70
C GLU A 70 2.82 1.84 1.62
N ILE A 71 3.37 0.63 1.69
CA ILE A 71 4.80 0.40 1.56
C ILE A 71 5.03 -0.74 0.58
N TYR A 72 5.79 -0.46 -0.47
CA TYR A 72 6.17 -1.43 -1.50
C TYR A 72 7.69 -1.62 -1.46
N ALA A 73 8.14 -2.85 -1.70
CA ALA A 73 9.58 -3.18 -1.66
C ALA A 73 10.40 -2.41 -2.69
N SER A 74 9.77 -2.02 -3.83
CA SER A 74 10.43 -1.33 -4.94
C SER A 74 9.40 -0.69 -5.85
N GLU A 75 9.85 0.13 -6.78
CA GLU A 75 8.99 0.67 -7.85
C GLU A 75 8.41 -0.45 -8.71
N GLU A 76 9.21 -1.48 -8.99
CA GLU A 76 8.72 -2.63 -9.76
C GLU A 76 7.59 -3.35 -9.03
N ALA A 77 7.73 -3.55 -7.72
CA ALA A 77 6.68 -4.18 -6.91
C ALA A 77 5.39 -3.35 -6.95
N TYR A 78 5.50 -2.04 -6.90
CA TYR A 78 4.34 -1.16 -7.02
C TYR A 78 3.68 -1.31 -8.40
N GLN A 79 4.45 -1.29 -9.48
CA GLN A 79 3.91 -1.43 -10.83
C GLN A 79 3.22 -2.79 -11.01
N GLN A 80 3.78 -3.85 -10.46
CA GLN A 80 3.16 -5.17 -10.50
C GLN A 80 1.85 -5.20 -9.71
N HIS A 81 1.81 -4.54 -8.54
CA HIS A 81 0.60 -4.43 -7.73
C HIS A 81 -0.56 -3.87 -8.54
N LEU A 82 -0.33 -2.81 -9.31
CA LEU A 82 -1.35 -2.16 -10.13
C LEU A 82 -1.96 -3.10 -11.18
N LYS A 83 -1.23 -4.14 -11.59
CA LYS A 83 -1.66 -5.08 -12.63
C LYS A 83 -2.37 -6.32 -12.09
N THR A 84 -2.43 -6.47 -10.77
CA THR A 84 -3.08 -7.65 -10.18
C THR A 84 -4.59 -7.63 -10.40
N ASP A 85 -5.20 -8.82 -10.44
CA ASP A 85 -6.65 -8.94 -10.59
C ASP A 85 -7.38 -8.30 -9.41
N HIS A 86 -6.87 -8.49 -8.19
CA HIS A 86 -7.51 -7.92 -7.01
C HIS A 86 -7.42 -6.39 -6.97
N PHE A 87 -6.31 -5.80 -7.42
CA PHE A 87 -6.24 -4.34 -7.52
C PHE A 87 -7.19 -3.81 -8.59
N GLN A 88 -7.25 -4.45 -9.75
CA GLN A 88 -8.15 -4.04 -10.82
C GLN A 88 -9.63 -4.15 -10.42
N LYS A 89 -9.99 -5.21 -9.71
CA LYS A 89 -11.34 -5.35 -9.15
C LYS A 89 -11.67 -4.18 -8.23
N TYR A 90 -10.77 -3.87 -7.31
CA TYR A 90 -10.93 -2.74 -6.40
C TYR A 90 -11.07 -1.42 -7.17
N LYS A 91 -10.13 -1.14 -8.06
CA LYS A 91 -10.07 0.14 -8.78
C LYS A 91 -11.32 0.38 -9.61
N GLN A 92 -11.74 -0.62 -10.36
CA GLN A 92 -12.91 -0.51 -11.22
C GLN A 92 -14.22 -0.49 -10.40
N GLY A 93 -14.29 -1.30 -9.36
CA GLY A 93 -15.48 -1.40 -8.53
C GLY A 93 -15.74 -0.16 -7.67
N THR A 94 -14.70 0.59 -7.31
CA THR A 94 -14.82 1.74 -6.40
C THR A 94 -14.70 3.09 -7.09
N LEU A 95 -14.48 3.13 -8.40
CA LEU A 95 -14.22 4.39 -9.11
C LEU A 95 -15.30 5.45 -8.85
N HIS A 96 -16.57 5.05 -8.88
CA HIS A 96 -17.71 5.95 -8.66
C HIS A 96 -17.96 6.27 -7.18
N MET A 97 -17.30 5.57 -6.27
CA MET A 97 -17.50 5.72 -4.83
C MET A 97 -16.54 6.76 -4.21
N VAL A 98 -15.45 7.05 -4.90
CA VAL A 98 -14.39 7.92 -4.41
C VAL A 98 -14.64 9.36 -4.85
N LYS A 99 -14.76 10.25 -3.88
CA LYS A 99 -14.95 11.67 -4.12
C LYS A 99 -13.63 12.38 -4.38
N ASP A 100 -12.57 12.01 -3.64
CA ASP A 100 -11.24 12.58 -3.77
C ASP A 100 -10.18 11.55 -3.44
N LEU A 101 -9.04 11.64 -4.14
CA LEU A 101 -7.91 10.75 -3.96
C LEU A 101 -6.61 11.54 -4.11
N LYS A 102 -5.74 11.44 -3.10
CA LYS A 102 -4.37 11.97 -3.15
C LYS A 102 -3.42 10.86 -2.74
N LEU A 103 -2.26 10.82 -3.39
CA LEU A 103 -1.25 9.77 -3.18
C LEU A 103 0.13 10.40 -2.91
N PRO A 104 0.29 11.21 -1.84
CA PRO A 104 1.59 11.80 -1.56
C PRO A 104 2.63 10.72 -1.26
N THR A 105 3.80 10.87 -1.87
CA THR A 105 4.96 10.04 -1.57
C THR A 105 5.62 10.55 -0.30
N MET A 106 5.92 9.65 0.62
CA MET A 106 6.50 9.97 1.91
C MET A 106 7.93 9.43 2.02
N LYS A 107 8.77 10.13 2.76
CA LYS A 107 10.10 9.65 3.09
C LYS A 107 10.11 9.19 4.54
N PRO A 108 10.41 7.92 4.81
CA PRO A 108 10.54 7.47 6.20
C PRO A 108 11.73 8.17 6.86
N LEU A 109 11.55 8.61 8.09
CA LEU A 109 12.63 9.25 8.85
C LEU A 109 13.68 8.21 9.28
N ASP A 110 13.22 7.03 9.67
CA ASP A 110 14.09 5.94 10.09
C ASP A 110 13.53 4.61 9.56
N PRO A 111 13.99 4.17 8.36
CA PRO A 111 13.48 2.92 7.78
C PRO A 111 13.74 1.68 8.63
N GLU A 112 14.78 1.69 9.45
CA GLU A 112 15.11 0.54 10.30
C GLU A 112 14.09 0.34 11.43
N ALA A 113 13.37 1.41 11.82
CA ALA A 113 12.33 1.31 12.83
C ALA A 113 11.19 0.36 12.42
N MET A 114 10.99 0.17 11.11
CA MET A 114 9.95 -0.74 10.59
C MET A 114 10.15 -2.17 11.10
N LYS A 115 11.40 -2.63 11.14
CA LYS A 115 11.73 -3.97 11.63
C LYS A 115 11.35 -4.13 13.10
N LEU A 116 11.53 -3.07 13.88
CA LEU A 116 11.17 -3.08 15.30
C LEU A 116 9.66 -3.14 15.49
N ILE A 117 8.92 -2.41 14.66
CA ILE A 117 7.45 -2.39 14.70
C ILE A 117 6.89 -3.79 14.42
N PHE A 118 7.33 -4.42 13.34
CA PHE A 118 6.84 -5.73 12.95
C PHE A 118 7.20 -6.81 13.97
N LYS A 119 8.34 -6.67 14.61
CA LYS A 119 8.77 -7.61 15.66
C LYS A 119 7.82 -7.63 16.85
N LYS A 120 7.22 -6.50 17.17
CA LYS A 120 6.28 -6.38 18.31
C LYS A 120 4.91 -6.99 18.06
N GLN A 121 4.57 -7.24 16.80
CA GLN A 121 3.24 -7.74 16.42
C GLN A 121 3.13 -9.25 16.39
N ARG A 122 4.16 -9.94 16.78
CA ARG A 122 4.15 -11.41 16.83
C ARG A 122 3.51 -11.95 18.09
#